data_83069c067084c8a9735afcc485b6830b
#
_entry.id   83069c067084c8a9735afcc485b6830b
#
_cell.length_a   1.000
_cell.length_b   1.000
_cell.length_c   1.000
_cell.angle_alpha   90.00
_cell.angle_beta   90.00
_cell.angle_gamma   90.00
#
_symmetry.space_group_name_H-M   'P 1'
#
loop_
_entity.id
_entity.type
_entity.pdbx_description
1 polymer ?
#
loop_
_entity_poly.entity_id
_entity_poly.type
_entity_poly.pdbx_seq_one_letter_code
_entity_poly.pdbx_strand_id
1 'polypeptide(L)'
;MTTPWRDPALPAAARVDDLLSRMTLEEKTAQLYGVWVKNDANGEDIAPDEAGMTEAFDFDELITRGLGQLTRVFGTAPLDPAEGAKVLARFQRRIMAANRFGIPAVAHEECLAGFTSWRATAYPVPLAWGATFDPSLVEEMARNIGHDMASVGVHQGLSPVLDVVRDPRWGRVEETVGEDPYLVGTIGSAYVRGLESAGIVATLKHFAGYAASVGARNHAPVRAGVREFADVVLPPFEMALREGGARSVMAAYTETDGVPVSADRRLLTELLRDDWGFTGTVVSDYFGIGFLETNHRVAGSRAEAAHAALAAGVDVELPSPRCYGEPLIEAVKAGEIPESLVDLAARRVLLQKCELGLLDEDWTPEPATPAADLD
;
A
#
# COMPACT_ATOMS: atom_id res chain seq x y z
N MET A 1 22.17 4.51 -26.86
CA MET A 1 22.44 5.19 -25.58
C MET A 1 22.18 4.19 -24.47
N THR A 2 23.11 4.01 -23.56
CA THR A 2 22.89 3.16 -22.39
C THR A 2 21.73 3.70 -21.56
N THR A 3 20.86 2.83 -21.09
CA THR A 3 19.71 3.16 -20.23
C THR A 3 20.05 2.68 -18.80
N PRO A 4 20.82 3.47 -18.01
CA PRO A 4 21.35 3.02 -16.72
C PRO A 4 20.26 2.54 -15.77
N TRP A 5 19.09 3.16 -15.81
CA TRP A 5 17.97 2.76 -14.94
C TRP A 5 17.43 1.34 -15.21
N ARG A 6 17.72 0.75 -16.38
CA ARG A 6 17.36 -0.64 -16.73
C ARG A 6 18.46 -1.65 -16.45
N ASP A 7 19.68 -1.20 -16.11
CA ASP A 7 20.81 -2.09 -15.91
C ASP A 7 20.76 -2.73 -14.50
N PRO A 8 20.45 -4.04 -14.39
CA PRO A 8 20.36 -4.70 -13.09
C PRO A 8 21.70 -4.84 -12.37
N ALA A 9 22.83 -4.60 -13.04
CA ALA A 9 24.15 -4.59 -12.41
C ALA A 9 24.41 -3.31 -11.57
N LEU A 10 23.61 -2.26 -11.77
CA LEU A 10 23.73 -1.03 -11.00
C LEU A 10 22.92 -1.09 -9.70
N PRO A 11 23.37 -0.43 -8.62
CA PRO A 11 22.59 -0.30 -7.39
C PRO A 11 21.22 0.33 -7.65
N ALA A 12 20.16 -0.19 -6.98
CA ALA A 12 18.80 0.30 -7.15
C ALA A 12 18.67 1.83 -7.01
N ALA A 13 19.37 2.42 -6.03
CA ALA A 13 19.38 3.87 -5.84
C ALA A 13 19.89 4.63 -7.08
N ALA A 14 20.99 4.16 -7.70
CA ALA A 14 21.55 4.80 -8.89
C ALA A 14 20.63 4.65 -10.12
N ARG A 15 19.96 3.49 -10.24
CA ARG A 15 18.95 3.23 -11.27
C ARG A 15 17.78 4.20 -11.15
N VAL A 16 17.25 4.33 -9.94
CA VAL A 16 16.10 5.20 -9.64
C VAL A 16 16.46 6.67 -9.82
N ASP A 17 17.63 7.11 -9.36
CA ASP A 17 18.07 8.50 -9.52
C ASP A 17 18.25 8.88 -11.01
N ASP A 18 18.76 7.97 -11.85
CA ASP A 18 18.82 8.18 -13.32
C ASP A 18 17.41 8.26 -13.93
N LEU A 19 16.49 7.35 -13.56
CA LEU A 19 15.12 7.35 -14.05
C LEU A 19 14.40 8.64 -13.67
N LEU A 20 14.42 9.01 -12.39
CA LEU A 20 13.76 10.17 -11.84
C LEU A 20 14.22 11.48 -12.51
N SER A 21 15.51 11.59 -12.83
CA SER A 21 16.07 12.75 -13.54
C SER A 21 15.53 12.94 -14.96
N ARG A 22 14.92 11.90 -15.52
CA ARG A 22 14.33 11.90 -16.89
C ARG A 22 12.81 12.09 -16.89
N MET A 23 12.17 11.95 -15.73
CA MET A 23 10.71 12.03 -15.61
C MET A 23 10.24 13.48 -15.54
N THR A 24 9.12 13.77 -16.19
CA THR A 24 8.37 15.02 -15.99
C THR A 24 7.63 15.00 -14.65
N LEU A 25 7.12 16.16 -14.21
CA LEU A 25 6.31 16.24 -13.01
C LEU A 25 5.09 15.29 -13.07
N GLU A 26 4.40 15.26 -14.21
CA GLU A 26 3.23 14.40 -14.42
C GLU A 26 3.58 12.91 -14.35
N GLU A 27 4.72 12.51 -14.89
CA GLU A 27 5.20 11.13 -14.85
C GLU A 27 5.63 10.71 -13.43
N LYS A 28 6.25 11.61 -12.66
CA LYS A 28 6.57 11.40 -11.24
C LYS A 28 5.29 11.26 -10.42
N THR A 29 4.36 12.19 -10.60
CA THR A 29 3.08 12.21 -9.90
C THR A 29 2.25 10.96 -10.19
N ALA A 30 2.27 10.46 -11.43
CA ALA A 30 1.59 9.22 -11.81
C ALA A 30 2.10 7.98 -11.05
N GLN A 31 3.29 8.01 -10.48
CA GLN A 31 3.79 6.94 -9.62
C GLN A 31 3.20 6.97 -8.20
N LEU A 32 2.56 8.07 -7.79
CA LEU A 32 2.13 8.34 -6.42
C LEU A 32 0.68 7.97 -6.12
N TYR A 33 -0.01 7.29 -7.03
CA TYR A 33 -1.39 6.87 -6.78
C TYR A 33 -1.71 5.50 -7.35
N GLY A 34 -2.73 4.88 -6.76
CA GLY A 34 -3.33 3.65 -7.25
C GLY A 34 -4.64 3.90 -7.96
N VAL A 35 -5.07 2.91 -8.73
CA VAL A 35 -6.37 2.90 -9.40
C VAL A 35 -7.07 1.58 -9.16
N TRP A 36 -8.33 1.64 -8.75
CA TRP A 36 -9.18 0.48 -8.60
C TRP A 36 -9.75 0.06 -9.96
N VAL A 37 -9.43 -1.15 -10.38
CA VAL A 37 -9.84 -1.68 -11.68
C VAL A 37 -10.73 -2.92 -11.53
N LYS A 38 -11.66 -3.09 -12.47
CA LYS A 38 -12.43 -4.34 -12.59
C LYS A 38 -11.61 -5.43 -13.26
N ASN A 39 -11.87 -6.66 -12.86
CA ASN A 39 -11.31 -7.86 -13.48
C ASN A 39 -12.32 -8.59 -14.38
N ASP A 40 -13.30 -7.91 -14.97
CA ASP A 40 -14.23 -8.54 -15.90
C ASP A 40 -13.63 -8.80 -17.28
N ALA A 41 -14.25 -9.73 -18.02
CA ALA A 41 -13.80 -10.10 -19.36
C ALA A 41 -13.92 -8.97 -20.40
N ASN A 42 -14.71 -7.95 -20.09
CA ASN A 42 -15.01 -6.82 -20.98
C ASN A 42 -14.08 -5.63 -20.77
N GLY A 43 -13.30 -5.61 -19.65
CA GLY A 43 -12.30 -4.59 -19.39
C GLY A 43 -12.87 -3.23 -18.99
N GLU A 44 -14.02 -3.20 -18.34
CA GLU A 44 -14.49 -1.97 -17.71
C GLU A 44 -13.58 -1.59 -16.52
N ASP A 45 -13.19 -0.34 -16.46
CA ASP A 45 -11.99 0.12 -15.74
C ASP A 45 -12.22 0.55 -14.27
N ILE A 46 -13.43 0.43 -13.72
CA ILE A 46 -13.73 0.81 -12.32
C ILE A 46 -14.61 -0.25 -11.64
N ALA A 47 -14.27 -0.59 -10.38
CA ALA A 47 -15.08 -1.50 -9.58
C ALA A 47 -16.49 -0.91 -9.33
N PRO A 48 -17.59 -1.69 -9.46
CA PRO A 48 -18.95 -1.19 -9.33
C PRO A 48 -19.25 -0.52 -8.00
N ASP A 49 -18.75 -1.08 -6.91
CA ASP A 49 -18.98 -0.58 -5.55
C ASP A 49 -18.29 0.76 -5.30
N GLU A 50 -17.28 1.09 -6.09
CA GLU A 50 -16.50 2.33 -5.99
C GLU A 50 -17.00 3.43 -6.93
N ALA A 51 -17.82 3.10 -7.92
CA ALA A 51 -18.34 4.08 -8.89
C ALA A 51 -19.10 5.25 -8.24
N GLY A 52 -19.67 5.04 -7.05
CA GLY A 52 -20.30 6.10 -6.25
C GLY A 52 -19.35 6.88 -5.34
N MET A 53 -18.14 6.40 -5.13
CA MET A 53 -17.13 6.97 -4.22
C MET A 53 -15.94 7.60 -4.96
N THR A 54 -15.68 7.17 -6.20
CA THR A 54 -14.62 7.69 -7.06
C THR A 54 -15.19 8.59 -8.15
N GLU A 55 -14.45 9.63 -8.52
CA GLU A 55 -14.76 10.39 -9.72
C GLU A 55 -14.42 9.53 -10.94
N ALA A 56 -15.26 9.62 -11.97
CA ALA A 56 -14.99 8.94 -13.23
C ALA A 56 -13.69 9.48 -13.85
N PHE A 57 -12.80 8.60 -14.25
CA PHE A 57 -11.58 8.93 -14.99
C PHE A 57 -11.48 8.05 -16.23
N ASP A 58 -10.80 8.56 -17.26
CA ASP A 58 -10.43 7.78 -18.42
C ASP A 58 -9.13 7.02 -18.12
N PHE A 59 -9.23 5.69 -18.01
CA PHE A 59 -8.08 4.85 -17.69
C PHE A 59 -6.98 4.95 -18.75
N ASP A 60 -7.34 4.98 -20.04
CA ASP A 60 -6.36 5.04 -21.12
C ASP A 60 -5.64 6.39 -21.17
N GLU A 61 -6.33 7.49 -20.86
CA GLU A 61 -5.70 8.79 -20.72
C GLU A 61 -4.75 8.80 -19.51
N LEU A 62 -5.22 8.30 -18.37
CA LEU A 62 -4.47 8.31 -17.10
C LEU A 62 -3.15 7.55 -17.21
N ILE A 63 -3.14 6.36 -17.81
CA ILE A 63 -1.93 5.53 -17.92
C ILE A 63 -0.89 6.06 -18.90
N THR A 64 -1.20 7.06 -19.73
CA THR A 64 -0.21 7.70 -20.64
C THR A 64 0.96 8.31 -19.88
N ARG A 65 0.75 8.72 -18.65
CA ARG A 65 1.77 9.27 -17.75
C ARG A 65 2.44 8.19 -16.88
N GLY A 66 1.94 6.97 -16.90
CA GLY A 66 2.32 5.85 -16.03
C GLY A 66 1.28 5.60 -14.94
N LEU A 67 1.57 4.64 -14.05
CA LEU A 67 0.72 4.32 -12.92
C LEU A 67 1.55 3.76 -11.76
N GLY A 68 1.27 4.23 -10.54
CA GLY A 68 1.88 3.73 -9.31
C GLY A 68 1.41 2.32 -8.99
N GLN A 69 0.11 2.15 -8.76
CA GLN A 69 -0.45 0.88 -8.30
C GLN A 69 -1.76 0.51 -9.02
N LEU A 70 -1.99 -0.80 -9.16
CA LEU A 70 -3.28 -1.40 -9.49
C LEU A 70 -3.91 -1.97 -8.22
N THR A 71 -5.14 -1.56 -7.93
CA THR A 71 -5.85 -1.89 -6.70
C THR A 71 -6.80 -3.06 -6.94
N ARG A 72 -6.64 -4.15 -6.18
CA ARG A 72 -7.60 -5.24 -5.99
C ARG A 72 -8.21 -5.81 -7.28
N VAL A 73 -7.38 -6.15 -8.26
CA VAL A 73 -7.80 -6.76 -9.53
C VAL A 73 -8.56 -8.06 -9.30
N PHE A 74 -8.19 -8.83 -8.28
CA PHE A 74 -8.82 -10.11 -7.93
C PHE A 74 -9.96 -9.98 -6.92
N GLY A 75 -9.99 -8.89 -6.16
CA GLY A 75 -10.98 -8.68 -5.08
C GLY A 75 -12.31 -8.07 -5.53
N THR A 76 -12.52 -7.78 -6.84
CA THR A 76 -13.70 -7.06 -7.33
C THR A 76 -14.77 -7.94 -7.93
N ALA A 77 -14.42 -9.11 -8.44
CA ALA A 77 -15.37 -10.08 -9.02
C ALA A 77 -14.81 -11.51 -8.90
N PRO A 78 -15.69 -12.52 -8.79
CA PRO A 78 -15.26 -13.91 -8.72
C PRO A 78 -14.77 -14.39 -10.11
N LEU A 79 -13.45 -14.34 -10.33
CA LEU A 79 -12.79 -14.90 -11.51
C LEU A 79 -11.92 -16.09 -11.09
N ASP A 80 -11.84 -17.06 -12.00
CA ASP A 80 -10.83 -18.10 -11.88
C ASP A 80 -9.43 -17.47 -11.79
N PRO A 81 -8.55 -17.92 -10.88
CA PRO A 81 -7.24 -17.31 -10.67
C PRO A 81 -6.40 -17.18 -11.95
N ALA A 82 -6.43 -18.21 -12.82
CA ALA A 82 -5.69 -18.19 -14.07
C ALA A 82 -6.26 -17.13 -15.06
N GLU A 83 -7.56 -16.91 -15.06
CA GLU A 83 -8.18 -15.83 -15.85
C GLU A 83 -7.89 -14.46 -15.23
N GLY A 84 -7.94 -14.33 -13.91
CA GLY A 84 -7.54 -13.13 -13.18
C GLY A 84 -6.09 -12.73 -13.48
N ALA A 85 -5.16 -13.69 -13.51
CA ALA A 85 -3.77 -13.45 -13.88
C ALA A 85 -3.63 -12.91 -15.32
N LYS A 86 -4.43 -13.42 -16.27
CA LYS A 86 -4.45 -12.90 -17.66
C LYS A 86 -5.00 -11.47 -17.71
N VAL A 87 -6.03 -11.18 -16.91
CA VAL A 87 -6.59 -9.82 -16.79
C VAL A 87 -5.55 -8.87 -16.24
N LEU A 88 -4.88 -9.22 -15.13
CA LEU A 88 -3.79 -8.42 -14.56
C LEU A 88 -2.67 -8.19 -15.58
N ALA A 89 -2.21 -9.25 -16.25
CA ALA A 89 -1.18 -9.14 -17.29
C ALA A 89 -1.62 -8.23 -18.47
N ARG A 90 -2.91 -8.23 -18.82
CA ARG A 90 -3.46 -7.31 -19.85
C ARG A 90 -3.39 -5.86 -19.38
N PHE A 91 -3.77 -5.55 -18.14
CA PHE A 91 -3.63 -4.21 -17.57
C PHE A 91 -2.17 -3.76 -17.55
N GLN A 92 -1.27 -4.61 -17.10
CA GLN A 92 0.17 -4.28 -17.07
C GLN A 92 0.71 -3.99 -18.48
N ARG A 93 0.35 -4.80 -19.49
CA ARG A 93 0.75 -4.53 -20.89
C ARG A 93 0.19 -3.20 -21.40
N ARG A 94 -1.08 -2.86 -21.09
CA ARG A 94 -1.67 -1.55 -21.45
C ARG A 94 -0.87 -0.41 -20.82
N ILE A 95 -0.59 -0.49 -19.52
CA ILE A 95 0.17 0.52 -18.77
C ILE A 95 1.57 0.69 -19.39
N MET A 96 2.29 -0.41 -19.59
CA MET A 96 3.64 -0.37 -20.17
C MET A 96 3.66 0.18 -21.59
N ALA A 97 2.68 -0.16 -22.42
CA ALA A 97 2.61 0.32 -23.79
C ALA A 97 2.22 1.81 -23.90
N ALA A 98 1.48 2.32 -22.92
CA ALA A 98 0.98 3.70 -22.93
C ALA A 98 2.03 4.70 -22.40
N ASN A 99 2.86 4.30 -21.43
CA ASN A 99 3.84 5.23 -20.84
C ASN A 99 5.21 5.14 -21.50
N ARG A 100 5.88 6.28 -21.56
CA ARG A 100 7.17 6.49 -22.25
C ARG A 100 8.31 5.58 -21.78
N PHE A 101 8.30 5.18 -20.51
CA PHE A 101 9.35 4.36 -19.90
C PHE A 101 9.02 2.86 -19.93
N GLY A 102 7.77 2.48 -20.24
CA GLY A 102 7.33 1.09 -20.19
C GLY A 102 7.34 0.51 -18.77
N ILE A 103 7.11 1.34 -17.74
CA ILE A 103 7.14 0.92 -16.34
C ILE A 103 5.76 0.36 -15.96
N PRO A 104 5.68 -0.86 -15.38
CA PRO A 104 4.44 -1.43 -14.88
C PRO A 104 4.00 -0.81 -13.56
N ALA A 105 2.76 -1.08 -13.15
CA ALA A 105 2.24 -0.74 -11.84
C ALA A 105 2.54 -1.83 -10.79
N VAL A 106 2.62 -1.48 -9.52
CA VAL A 106 2.56 -2.46 -8.42
C VAL A 106 1.13 -2.94 -8.30
N ALA A 107 0.88 -4.23 -8.43
CA ALA A 107 -0.42 -4.82 -8.16
C ALA A 107 -0.52 -5.17 -6.67
N HIS A 108 -1.52 -4.63 -5.96
CA HIS A 108 -1.77 -4.95 -4.58
C HIS A 108 -3.14 -5.57 -4.34
N GLU A 109 -3.21 -6.45 -3.35
CA GLU A 109 -4.42 -7.16 -2.96
C GLU A 109 -4.57 -7.25 -1.44
N GLU A 110 -5.78 -7.57 -0.98
CA GLU A 110 -6.03 -7.95 0.41
C GLU A 110 -5.64 -9.42 0.62
N CYS A 111 -4.99 -9.68 1.77
CA CYS A 111 -4.51 -11.03 2.07
C CYS A 111 -4.55 -11.37 3.58
N LEU A 112 -5.47 -10.76 4.31
CA LEU A 112 -5.53 -10.84 5.77
C LEU A 112 -5.78 -12.26 6.27
N ALA A 113 -6.77 -12.96 5.74
CA ALA A 113 -7.10 -14.35 6.11
C ALA A 113 -7.00 -15.27 4.88
N GLY A 114 -5.94 -15.14 4.13
CA GLY A 114 -5.73 -15.73 2.83
C GLY A 114 -5.78 -14.68 1.71
N PHE A 115 -5.31 -15.02 0.53
CA PHE A 115 -5.42 -14.17 -0.64
C PHE A 115 -6.90 -13.95 -0.99
N THR A 116 -7.34 -12.69 -1.03
CA THR A 116 -8.75 -12.35 -1.30
C THR A 116 -9.07 -12.50 -2.79
N SER A 117 -9.15 -13.72 -3.24
CA SER A 117 -9.50 -14.12 -4.60
C SER A 117 -10.48 -15.27 -4.58
N TRP A 118 -11.35 -15.35 -5.61
CA TRP A 118 -12.21 -16.50 -5.80
C TRP A 118 -11.39 -17.80 -5.88
N ARG A 119 -11.79 -18.82 -5.11
CA ARG A 119 -11.14 -20.14 -5.02
C ARG A 119 -9.74 -20.16 -4.39
N ALA A 120 -9.25 -19.07 -3.84
CA ALA A 120 -8.06 -19.12 -3.01
C ALA A 120 -8.38 -19.70 -1.63
N THR A 121 -7.38 -20.31 -1.00
CA THR A 121 -7.51 -20.89 0.35
C THR A 121 -7.86 -19.80 1.37
N ALA A 122 -8.97 -20.00 2.08
CA ALA A 122 -9.35 -19.16 3.21
C ALA A 122 -8.78 -19.73 4.51
N TYR A 123 -7.97 -18.94 5.18
CA TYR A 123 -7.40 -19.28 6.49
C TYR A 123 -8.27 -18.71 7.61
N PRO A 124 -8.10 -19.19 8.86
CA PRO A 124 -8.73 -18.57 10.02
C PRO A 124 -8.35 -17.08 10.14
N VAL A 125 -9.21 -16.29 10.76
CA VAL A 125 -8.95 -14.86 11.01
C VAL A 125 -7.80 -14.63 11.99
N PRO A 126 -7.12 -13.48 11.98
CA PRO A 126 -5.94 -13.20 12.81
C PRO A 126 -6.12 -13.41 14.32
N LEU A 127 -7.32 -13.19 14.83
CA LEU A 127 -7.61 -13.48 16.24
C LEU A 127 -7.39 -14.98 16.58
N ALA A 128 -7.68 -15.87 15.63
CA ALA A 128 -7.40 -17.30 15.79
C ALA A 128 -5.89 -17.60 15.67
N TRP A 129 -5.13 -16.83 14.89
CA TRP A 129 -3.67 -16.98 14.83
C TRP A 129 -3.03 -16.64 16.17
N GLY A 130 -3.46 -15.54 16.83
CA GLY A 130 -3.02 -15.18 18.17
C GLY A 130 -3.27 -16.29 19.18
N ALA A 131 -4.43 -16.95 19.08
CA ALA A 131 -4.81 -18.05 19.98
C ALA A 131 -3.96 -19.34 19.80
N THR A 132 -3.19 -19.46 18.72
CA THR A 132 -2.25 -20.58 18.54
C THR A 132 -1.00 -20.44 19.41
N PHE A 133 -0.57 -19.21 19.70
CA PHE A 133 0.73 -18.89 20.30
C PHE A 133 1.90 -19.51 19.52
N ASP A 134 1.73 -19.78 18.21
CA ASP A 134 2.72 -20.41 17.34
C ASP A 134 3.11 -19.50 16.17
N PRO A 135 4.15 -18.66 16.33
CA PRO A 135 4.62 -17.79 15.24
C PRO A 135 5.11 -18.58 14.02
N SER A 136 5.64 -19.80 14.21
CA SER A 136 6.18 -20.60 13.11
C SER A 136 5.07 -21.06 12.17
N LEU A 137 3.93 -21.47 12.73
CA LEU A 137 2.75 -21.85 11.98
C LEU A 137 2.21 -20.66 11.16
N VAL A 138 2.19 -19.46 11.76
CA VAL A 138 1.71 -18.24 11.08
C VAL A 138 2.68 -17.81 9.97
N GLU A 139 4.00 -17.98 10.16
CA GLU A 139 4.99 -17.71 9.12
C GLU A 139 4.83 -18.66 7.92
N GLU A 140 4.60 -19.95 8.16
CA GLU A 140 4.35 -20.93 7.10
C GLU A 140 3.06 -20.61 6.34
N MET A 141 1.98 -20.31 7.04
CA MET A 141 0.71 -19.88 6.46
C MET A 141 0.90 -18.64 5.58
N ALA A 142 1.56 -17.62 6.08
CA ALA A 142 1.77 -16.37 5.33
C ALA A 142 2.67 -16.58 4.10
N ARG A 143 3.63 -17.49 4.16
CA ARG A 143 4.43 -17.89 2.99
C ARG A 143 3.58 -18.52 1.91
N ASN A 144 2.64 -19.40 2.27
CA ASN A 144 1.73 -20.02 1.32
C ASN A 144 0.81 -18.97 0.69
N ILE A 145 0.23 -18.07 1.50
CA ILE A 145 -0.55 -16.91 0.98
C ILE A 145 0.28 -16.10 -0.02
N GLY A 146 1.54 -15.81 0.30
CA GLY A 146 2.45 -15.08 -0.57
C GLY A 146 2.73 -15.82 -1.89
N HIS A 147 2.90 -17.13 -1.87
CA HIS A 147 3.08 -17.94 -3.07
C HIS A 147 1.84 -17.91 -3.97
N ASP A 148 0.63 -18.00 -3.39
CA ASP A 148 -0.61 -17.87 -4.16
C ASP A 148 -0.67 -16.51 -4.86
N MET A 149 -0.40 -15.43 -4.15
CA MET A 149 -0.38 -14.07 -4.70
C MET A 149 0.68 -13.91 -5.81
N ALA A 150 1.90 -14.37 -5.58
CA ALA A 150 2.99 -14.29 -6.56
C ALA A 150 2.66 -15.09 -7.83
N SER A 151 2.00 -16.24 -7.69
CA SER A 151 1.64 -17.13 -8.81
C SER A 151 0.65 -16.51 -9.79
N VAL A 152 -0.05 -15.45 -9.39
CA VAL A 152 -0.99 -14.71 -10.25
C VAL A 152 -0.48 -13.30 -10.61
N GLY A 153 0.75 -12.95 -10.23
CA GLY A 153 1.40 -11.69 -10.59
C GLY A 153 1.12 -10.52 -9.64
N VAL A 154 0.66 -10.77 -8.42
CA VAL A 154 0.51 -9.76 -7.37
C VAL A 154 1.87 -9.47 -6.73
N HIS A 155 2.11 -8.21 -6.33
CA HIS A 155 3.40 -7.75 -5.82
C HIS A 155 3.35 -7.33 -4.35
N GLN A 156 2.18 -6.90 -3.86
CA GLN A 156 2.01 -6.33 -2.52
C GLN A 156 0.72 -6.82 -1.87
N GLY A 157 0.79 -7.16 -0.59
CA GLY A 157 -0.34 -7.53 0.25
C GLY A 157 -0.62 -6.47 1.30
N LEU A 158 -1.89 -6.08 1.46
CA LEU A 158 -2.30 -5.08 2.45
C LEU A 158 -2.53 -5.74 3.82
N SER A 159 -1.49 -6.38 4.36
CA SER A 159 -1.47 -7.12 5.63
C SER A 159 -0.05 -7.18 6.20
N PRO A 160 0.11 -7.42 7.53
CA PRO A 160 -0.89 -7.74 8.55
C PRO A 160 -1.54 -6.52 9.21
N VAL A 161 -2.68 -6.73 9.92
CA VAL A 161 -3.24 -5.76 10.87
C VAL A 161 -2.49 -5.89 12.20
N LEU A 162 -1.83 -4.82 12.62
CA LEU A 162 -1.04 -4.72 13.85
C LEU A 162 -1.71 -3.88 14.93
N ASP A 163 -2.97 -3.50 14.70
CA ASP A 163 -3.76 -2.79 15.70
C ASP A 163 -3.97 -3.65 16.93
N VAL A 164 -3.70 -3.07 18.11
CA VAL A 164 -3.91 -3.72 19.40
C VAL A 164 -5.32 -3.42 19.88
N VAL A 165 -6.14 -4.45 20.11
CA VAL A 165 -7.52 -4.28 20.55
C VAL A 165 -7.58 -3.61 21.91
N ARG A 166 -8.32 -2.49 22.01
CA ARG A 166 -8.59 -1.78 23.26
C ARG A 166 -10.07 -1.76 23.62
N ASP A 167 -10.94 -1.89 22.64
CA ASP A 167 -12.38 -1.93 22.82
C ASP A 167 -12.98 -3.06 21.96
N PRO A 168 -13.58 -4.10 22.59
CA PRO A 168 -14.12 -5.26 21.86
C PRO A 168 -15.35 -4.94 21.01
N ARG A 169 -15.90 -3.72 21.10
CA ARG A 169 -17.00 -3.26 20.25
C ARG A 169 -16.51 -2.80 18.87
N TRP A 170 -15.19 -2.66 18.67
CA TRP A 170 -14.66 -2.28 17.37
C TRP A 170 -14.97 -3.36 16.32
N GLY A 171 -15.58 -2.95 15.19
CA GLY A 171 -16.11 -3.86 14.18
C GLY A 171 -15.05 -4.69 13.44
N ARG A 172 -13.75 -4.39 13.64
CA ARG A 172 -12.62 -5.07 13.01
C ARG A 172 -11.75 -5.88 13.98
N VAL A 173 -12.29 -6.23 15.16
CA VAL A 173 -11.57 -7.00 16.19
C VAL A 173 -11.05 -8.32 15.65
N GLU A 174 -11.82 -9.03 14.82
CA GLU A 174 -11.41 -10.32 14.25
C GLU A 174 -10.23 -10.21 13.30
N GLU A 175 -9.96 -9.02 12.75
CA GLU A 175 -8.81 -8.76 11.88
C GLU A 175 -7.51 -8.60 12.69
N THR A 176 -7.57 -8.51 14.01
CA THR A 176 -6.43 -8.29 14.90
C THR A 176 -5.96 -9.60 15.55
N VAL A 177 -4.69 -9.65 15.93
CA VAL A 177 -4.12 -10.80 16.66
C VAL A 177 -4.61 -10.85 18.11
N GLY A 178 -4.94 -9.72 18.73
CA GLY A 178 -5.43 -9.64 20.10
C GLY A 178 -5.18 -8.32 20.81
N GLU A 179 -5.12 -8.38 22.15
CA GLU A 179 -5.01 -7.22 23.04
C GLU A 179 -3.62 -7.05 23.68
N ASP A 180 -2.74 -8.02 23.52
CA ASP A 180 -1.36 -7.96 24.03
C ASP A 180 -0.40 -7.48 22.94
N PRO A 181 0.27 -6.31 23.11
CA PRO A 181 1.12 -5.74 22.07
C PRO A 181 2.33 -6.61 21.71
N TYR A 182 2.87 -7.38 22.66
CA TYR A 182 3.99 -8.28 22.38
C TYR A 182 3.55 -9.49 21.53
N LEU A 183 2.41 -10.08 21.84
CA LEU A 183 1.83 -11.16 21.04
C LEU A 183 1.49 -10.65 19.62
N VAL A 184 0.85 -9.47 19.50
CA VAL A 184 0.55 -8.85 18.20
C VAL A 184 1.83 -8.64 17.40
N GLY A 185 2.87 -8.09 18.01
CA GLY A 185 4.17 -7.89 17.37
C GLY A 185 4.85 -9.18 16.94
N THR A 186 4.85 -10.20 17.80
CA THR A 186 5.48 -11.50 17.53
C THR A 186 4.81 -12.24 16.37
N ILE A 187 3.50 -12.37 16.42
CA ILE A 187 2.70 -13.03 15.37
C ILE A 187 2.72 -12.22 14.07
N GLY A 188 2.57 -10.88 14.18
CA GLY A 188 2.65 -9.99 13.03
C GLY A 188 4.01 -10.03 12.33
N SER A 189 5.11 -10.05 13.08
CA SER A 189 6.47 -10.19 12.52
C SER A 189 6.66 -11.52 11.78
N ALA A 190 6.10 -12.60 12.32
CA ALA A 190 6.13 -13.92 11.67
C ALA A 190 5.33 -13.90 10.35
N TYR A 191 4.14 -13.31 10.34
CA TYR A 191 3.35 -13.11 9.12
C TYR A 191 4.12 -12.34 8.06
N VAL A 192 4.75 -11.23 8.45
CA VAL A 192 5.59 -10.40 7.54
C VAL A 192 6.71 -11.24 6.95
N ARG A 193 7.49 -11.97 7.76
CA ARG A 193 8.58 -12.82 7.24
C ARG A 193 8.06 -13.86 6.23
N GLY A 194 6.92 -14.49 6.52
CA GLY A 194 6.30 -15.43 5.59
C GLY A 194 5.99 -14.81 4.25
N LEU A 195 5.27 -13.68 4.25
CA LEU A 195 4.84 -12.98 3.04
C LEU A 195 6.03 -12.45 2.23
N GLU A 196 6.98 -11.77 2.89
CA GLU A 196 8.20 -11.23 2.27
C GLU A 196 9.10 -12.34 1.69
N SER A 197 9.16 -13.51 2.34
CA SER A 197 9.94 -14.66 1.83
C SER A 197 9.39 -15.22 0.52
N ALA A 198 8.12 -15.00 0.23
CA ALA A 198 7.49 -15.35 -1.05
C ALA A 198 7.62 -14.24 -2.11
N GLY A 199 8.31 -13.14 -1.80
CA GLY A 199 8.51 -12.00 -2.71
C GLY A 199 7.41 -10.95 -2.69
N ILE A 200 6.39 -11.11 -1.84
CA ILE A 200 5.28 -10.16 -1.70
C ILE A 200 5.62 -9.10 -0.65
N VAL A 201 5.48 -7.83 -1.01
CA VAL A 201 5.64 -6.70 -0.08
C VAL A 201 4.53 -6.73 0.96
N ALA A 202 4.89 -6.89 2.24
CA ALA A 202 3.95 -6.78 3.35
C ALA A 202 3.67 -5.32 3.68
N THR A 203 2.40 -4.98 3.95
CA THR A 203 1.97 -3.62 4.34
C THR A 203 1.41 -3.62 5.74
N LEU A 204 2.16 -3.04 6.67
CA LEU A 204 1.74 -2.95 8.07
C LEU A 204 0.57 -1.98 8.23
N LYS A 205 -0.54 -2.42 8.78
CA LYS A 205 -1.72 -1.59 8.96
C LYS A 205 -2.35 -1.76 10.34
N HIS A 206 -3.03 -0.70 10.86
CA HIS A 206 -3.07 0.65 10.31
C HIS A 206 -2.23 1.57 11.20
N PHE A 207 -1.16 2.10 10.69
CA PHE A 207 -0.20 2.91 11.42
C PHE A 207 -0.72 4.35 11.62
N ALA A 208 -1.04 4.80 12.88
CA ALA A 208 -1.15 3.96 14.06
C ALA A 208 -2.32 4.40 14.94
N GLY A 209 -2.84 3.44 15.72
CA GLY A 209 -3.83 3.73 16.75
C GLY A 209 -5.28 3.46 16.37
N TYR A 210 -5.56 2.88 15.23
CA TYR A 210 -6.92 2.74 14.69
C TYR A 210 -7.89 1.98 15.61
N ALA A 211 -7.45 0.88 16.24
CA ALA A 211 -8.25 0.12 17.19
C ALA A 211 -8.51 0.83 18.54
N ALA A 212 -7.78 1.91 18.82
CA ALA A 212 -7.95 2.73 20.02
C ALA A 212 -8.90 3.92 19.82
N SER A 213 -9.67 3.94 18.74
CA SER A 213 -10.62 5.01 18.42
C SER A 213 -11.74 5.14 19.44
N VAL A 214 -12.14 6.39 19.73
CA VAL A 214 -13.17 6.69 20.74
C VAL A 214 -14.49 6.02 20.41
N GLY A 215 -14.98 5.23 21.37
CA GLY A 215 -16.26 4.51 21.26
C GLY A 215 -16.22 3.39 20.22
N ALA A 216 -15.02 2.91 19.88
CA ALA A 216 -14.80 1.85 18.90
C ALA A 216 -15.39 2.16 17.52
N ARG A 217 -15.49 3.44 17.16
CA ARG A 217 -16.07 3.88 15.89
C ARG A 217 -14.97 4.09 14.85
N ASN A 218 -15.27 3.63 13.63
CA ASN A 218 -14.41 3.92 12.47
C ASN A 218 -14.21 5.44 12.33
N HIS A 219 -12.98 5.84 12.00
CA HIS A 219 -12.56 7.24 11.77
C HIS A 219 -12.73 8.18 12.97
N ALA A 220 -13.03 7.66 14.16
CA ALA A 220 -13.07 8.50 15.36
C ALA A 220 -11.66 8.80 15.88
N PRO A 221 -11.48 9.92 16.61
CA PRO A 221 -10.18 10.26 17.20
C PRO A 221 -9.64 9.19 18.15
N VAL A 222 -8.34 9.09 18.24
CA VAL A 222 -7.63 8.32 19.27
C VAL A 222 -7.36 9.20 20.47
N ARG A 223 -7.70 8.72 21.66
CA ARG A 223 -7.40 9.41 22.94
C ARG A 223 -6.47 8.54 23.78
N ALA A 224 -5.24 8.46 23.37
CA ALA A 224 -4.16 7.82 24.13
C ALA A 224 -3.12 8.85 24.52
N GLY A 225 -2.64 8.78 25.77
CA GLY A 225 -1.50 9.57 26.19
C GLY A 225 -0.21 9.10 25.50
N VAL A 226 0.82 9.95 25.45
CA VAL A 226 2.10 9.64 24.80
C VAL A 226 2.67 8.29 25.26
N ARG A 227 2.57 7.99 26.55
CA ARG A 227 3.09 6.73 27.12
C ARG A 227 2.28 5.52 26.64
N GLU A 228 0.97 5.59 26.68
CA GLU A 228 0.13 4.49 26.20
C GLU A 228 0.35 4.24 24.70
N PHE A 229 0.49 5.32 23.93
CA PHE A 229 0.78 5.22 22.51
C PHE A 229 2.12 4.52 22.26
N ALA A 230 3.17 4.91 23.01
CA ALA A 230 4.49 4.31 22.90
C ALA A 230 4.59 2.88 23.43
N ASP A 231 3.86 2.54 24.51
CA ASP A 231 3.98 1.24 25.18
C ASP A 231 3.01 0.17 24.60
N VAL A 232 1.94 0.59 23.93
CA VAL A 232 0.88 -0.32 23.46
C VAL A 232 0.68 -0.28 21.94
N VAL A 233 0.58 0.93 21.38
CA VAL A 233 0.20 1.07 19.95
C VAL A 233 1.39 0.85 19.02
N LEU A 234 2.54 1.43 19.34
CA LEU A 234 3.71 1.43 18.45
C LEU A 234 4.54 0.12 18.44
N PRO A 235 4.68 -0.64 19.55
CA PRO A 235 5.60 -1.77 19.61
C PRO A 235 5.35 -2.84 18.53
N PRO A 236 4.10 -3.24 18.19
CA PRO A 236 3.89 -4.23 17.13
C PRO A 236 4.43 -3.79 15.77
N PHE A 237 4.32 -2.51 15.45
CA PHE A 237 4.83 -1.95 14.19
C PHE A 237 6.37 -1.94 14.17
N GLU A 238 6.99 -1.48 15.26
CA GLU A 238 8.46 -1.47 15.36
C GLU A 238 9.03 -2.91 15.27
N MET A 239 8.42 -3.89 15.95
CA MET A 239 8.80 -5.30 15.86
C MET A 239 8.65 -5.82 14.43
N ALA A 240 7.53 -5.57 13.78
CA ALA A 240 7.29 -6.04 12.41
C ALA A 240 8.24 -5.41 11.37
N LEU A 241 8.70 -4.18 11.61
CA LEU A 241 9.74 -3.56 10.79
C LEU A 241 11.12 -4.18 11.05
N ARG A 242 11.55 -4.27 12.32
CA ARG A 242 12.90 -4.70 12.69
C ARG A 242 13.10 -6.20 12.55
N GLU A 243 12.11 -7.00 12.93
CA GLU A 243 12.18 -8.45 12.98
C GLU A 243 11.48 -9.11 11.78
N GLY A 244 10.44 -8.47 11.25
CA GLY A 244 9.69 -8.95 10.08
C GLY A 244 10.29 -8.52 8.76
N GLY A 245 10.85 -7.32 8.70
CA GLY A 245 11.43 -6.75 7.48
C GLY A 245 10.40 -6.19 6.50
N ALA A 246 9.27 -5.67 6.99
CA ALA A 246 8.21 -5.10 6.15
C ALA A 246 8.70 -3.91 5.31
N ARG A 247 8.29 -3.89 4.04
CA ARG A 247 8.67 -2.85 3.07
C ARG A 247 7.58 -1.83 2.77
N SER A 248 6.39 -1.96 3.37
CA SER A 248 5.32 -0.98 3.24
C SER A 248 4.57 -0.77 4.56
N VAL A 249 4.02 0.44 4.74
CA VAL A 249 3.19 0.83 5.90
C VAL A 249 1.96 1.56 5.37
N MET A 250 0.79 1.31 5.97
CA MET A 250 -0.45 2.02 5.65
C MET A 250 -0.81 3.00 6.77
N ALA A 251 -0.94 4.29 6.42
CA ALA A 251 -1.34 5.34 7.35
C ALA A 251 -2.82 5.16 7.77
N ALA A 252 -3.09 5.19 9.06
CA ALA A 252 -4.44 5.04 9.61
C ALA A 252 -5.37 6.22 9.29
N TYR A 253 -6.68 5.98 9.29
CA TYR A 253 -7.71 7.02 9.14
C TYR A 253 -7.81 8.00 10.32
N THR A 254 -7.34 7.59 11.47
CA THR A 254 -7.60 8.28 12.73
C THR A 254 -6.72 9.53 12.90
N GLU A 255 -7.08 10.32 13.88
CA GLU A 255 -6.28 11.42 14.39
C GLU A 255 -5.90 11.14 15.85
N THR A 256 -4.75 11.64 16.26
CA THR A 256 -4.33 11.63 17.66
C THR A 256 -4.07 13.06 18.10
N ASP A 257 -4.75 13.48 19.18
CA ASP A 257 -4.63 14.85 19.70
C ASP A 257 -4.90 15.95 18.64
N GLY A 258 -5.90 15.70 17.77
CA GLY A 258 -6.31 16.63 16.71
C GLY A 258 -5.42 16.63 15.46
N VAL A 259 -4.41 15.75 15.38
CA VAL A 259 -3.55 15.63 14.21
C VAL A 259 -3.88 14.33 13.48
N PRO A 260 -4.45 14.37 12.24
CA PRO A 260 -4.66 13.20 11.43
C PRO A 260 -3.35 12.49 11.09
N VAL A 261 -3.33 11.16 11.16
CA VAL A 261 -2.11 10.38 10.88
C VAL A 261 -1.54 10.70 9.50
N SER A 262 -2.38 10.79 8.48
CA SER A 262 -1.93 11.13 7.10
C SER A 262 -1.31 12.53 6.98
N ALA A 263 -1.40 13.38 8.02
CA ALA A 263 -0.77 14.70 8.09
C ALA A 263 0.23 14.82 9.26
N ASP A 264 0.51 13.72 9.97
CA ASP A 264 1.42 13.75 11.12
C ASP A 264 2.87 13.43 10.71
N ARG A 265 3.65 14.50 10.43
CA ARG A 265 5.06 14.38 10.11
C ARG A 265 5.88 13.74 11.25
N ARG A 266 5.51 13.99 12.53
CA ARG A 266 6.23 13.42 13.68
C ARG A 266 6.13 11.91 13.69
N LEU A 267 4.95 11.38 13.31
CA LEU A 267 4.70 9.95 13.28
C LEU A 267 5.30 9.30 12.00
N LEU A 268 4.99 9.86 10.82
CA LEU A 268 5.33 9.23 9.54
C LEU A 268 6.77 9.50 9.07
N THR A 269 7.37 10.61 9.49
CA THR A 269 8.75 10.95 9.10
C THR A 269 9.69 10.81 10.28
N GLU A 270 9.49 11.59 11.36
CA GLU A 270 10.47 11.66 12.42
C GLU A 270 10.59 10.31 13.16
N LEU A 271 9.47 9.72 13.59
CA LEU A 271 9.51 8.41 14.25
C LEU A 271 9.78 7.27 13.27
N LEU A 272 8.91 7.12 12.26
CA LEU A 272 8.95 5.93 11.37
C LEU A 272 10.23 5.90 10.55
N ARG A 273 10.64 7.02 9.94
CA ARG A 273 11.78 7.06 9.02
C ARG A 273 13.08 7.44 9.69
N ASP A 274 13.09 8.53 10.48
CA ASP A 274 14.34 9.04 11.03
C ASP A 274 14.80 8.20 12.24
N ASP A 275 13.91 7.88 13.18
CA ASP A 275 14.25 7.11 14.38
C ASP A 275 14.29 5.58 14.13
N TRP A 276 13.29 5.03 13.41
CA TRP A 276 13.22 3.59 13.15
C TRP A 276 13.97 3.14 11.90
N GLY A 277 14.35 4.09 11.03
CA GLY A 277 15.12 3.82 9.81
C GLY A 277 14.30 3.19 8.68
N PHE A 278 12.99 3.36 8.64
CA PHE A 278 12.14 2.82 7.59
C PHE A 278 12.39 3.50 6.24
N THR A 279 12.76 2.71 5.24
CA THR A 279 13.08 3.19 3.87
C THR A 279 12.02 2.86 2.83
N GLY A 280 11.04 2.04 3.19
CA GLY A 280 9.98 1.59 2.29
C GLY A 280 8.91 2.65 1.99
N THR A 281 7.81 2.21 1.38
CA THR A 281 6.68 3.08 1.00
C THR A 281 5.66 3.23 2.11
N VAL A 282 5.11 4.45 2.27
CA VAL A 282 3.91 4.70 3.05
C VAL A 282 2.75 4.90 2.09
N VAL A 283 1.74 4.03 2.17
CA VAL A 283 0.49 4.17 1.41
C VAL A 283 -0.59 4.76 2.30
N SER A 284 -1.52 5.52 1.74
CA SER A 284 -2.72 5.91 2.47
C SER A 284 -3.64 4.70 2.61
N ASP A 285 -4.47 4.66 3.66
CA ASP A 285 -5.69 3.86 3.59
C ASP A 285 -6.63 4.47 2.54
N TYR A 286 -7.62 3.70 2.07
CA TYR A 286 -8.48 4.12 0.95
C TYR A 286 -9.18 5.44 1.26
N PHE A 287 -8.99 6.43 0.36
CA PHE A 287 -9.48 7.81 0.50
C PHE A 287 -8.87 8.60 1.67
N GLY A 288 -7.91 8.04 2.41
CA GLY A 288 -7.36 8.63 3.65
C GLY A 288 -6.78 10.04 3.47
N ILE A 289 -6.17 10.35 2.32
CA ILE A 289 -5.67 11.70 2.03
C ILE A 289 -6.84 12.66 1.80
N GLY A 290 -7.85 12.25 1.03
CA GLY A 290 -9.04 13.06 0.81
C GLY A 290 -9.83 13.35 2.09
N PHE A 291 -9.71 12.50 3.10
CA PHE A 291 -10.35 12.71 4.41
C PHE A 291 -9.73 13.87 5.20
N LEU A 292 -8.52 14.32 4.87
CA LEU A 292 -7.97 15.56 5.44
C LEU A 292 -8.85 16.78 5.13
N GLU A 293 -9.46 16.82 3.93
CA GLU A 293 -10.43 17.84 3.53
C GLU A 293 -11.83 17.50 4.04
N THR A 294 -12.33 16.30 3.75
CA THR A 294 -13.76 15.99 3.91
C THR A 294 -14.17 15.59 5.32
N ASN A 295 -13.34 14.89 6.08
CA ASN A 295 -13.65 14.36 7.41
C ASN A 295 -12.96 15.15 8.52
N HIS A 296 -11.64 15.27 8.46
CA HIS A 296 -10.84 15.94 9.49
C HIS A 296 -10.93 17.46 9.42
N ARG A 297 -11.22 18.02 8.23
CA ARG A 297 -11.35 19.47 8.02
C ARG A 297 -10.07 20.26 8.37
N VAL A 298 -8.90 19.63 8.18
CA VAL A 298 -7.58 20.27 8.38
C VAL A 298 -6.99 20.82 7.08
N ALA A 299 -7.58 20.50 5.94
CA ALA A 299 -7.25 21.05 4.63
C ALA A 299 -8.49 21.69 4.01
N GLY A 300 -8.33 22.83 3.33
CA GLY A 300 -9.41 23.57 2.66
C GLY A 300 -9.60 23.17 1.20
N SER A 301 -8.69 22.35 0.65
CA SER A 301 -8.74 21.86 -0.73
C SER A 301 -8.01 20.53 -0.88
N ARG A 302 -8.21 19.84 -2.01
CA ARG A 302 -7.46 18.63 -2.36
C ARG A 302 -5.96 18.88 -2.50
N ALA A 303 -5.56 20.04 -3.00
CA ALA A 303 -4.16 20.44 -3.11
C ALA A 303 -3.52 20.60 -1.72
N GLU A 304 -4.22 21.26 -0.79
CA GLU A 304 -3.74 21.37 0.60
C GLU A 304 -3.67 20.00 1.29
N ALA A 305 -4.64 19.10 1.04
CA ALA A 305 -4.60 17.73 1.54
C ALA A 305 -3.39 16.97 0.98
N ALA A 306 -3.12 17.09 -0.32
CA ALA A 306 -1.95 16.51 -0.96
C ALA A 306 -0.64 17.04 -0.36
N HIS A 307 -0.54 18.35 -0.17
CA HIS A 307 0.63 18.97 0.47
C HIS A 307 0.86 18.43 1.87
N ALA A 308 -0.18 18.43 2.72
CA ALA A 308 -0.09 17.95 4.09
C ALA A 308 0.38 16.49 4.15
N ALA A 309 -0.17 15.62 3.29
CA ALA A 309 0.16 14.21 3.26
C ALA A 309 1.59 13.95 2.74
N LEU A 310 2.01 14.59 1.64
CA LEU A 310 3.39 14.51 1.14
C LEU A 310 4.41 15.02 2.16
N ALA A 311 4.12 16.17 2.78
CA ALA A 311 5.00 16.75 3.80
C ALA A 311 5.09 15.88 5.06
N ALA A 312 4.05 15.13 5.39
CA ALA A 312 4.06 14.15 6.47
C ALA A 312 4.84 12.89 6.10
N GLY A 313 4.90 12.50 4.83
CA GLY A 313 5.63 11.34 4.34
C GLY A 313 4.78 10.21 3.79
N VAL A 314 3.52 10.48 3.41
CA VAL A 314 2.67 9.54 2.64
C VAL A 314 3.11 9.57 1.19
N ASP A 315 3.52 8.41 0.66
CA ASP A 315 4.09 8.31 -0.68
C ASP A 315 3.03 7.98 -1.75
N VAL A 316 1.98 7.23 -1.40
CA VAL A 316 0.98 6.74 -2.37
C VAL A 316 -0.44 6.99 -1.89
N GLU A 317 -1.24 7.63 -2.74
CA GLU A 317 -2.68 7.79 -2.55
C GLU A 317 -3.44 6.57 -3.09
N LEU A 318 -4.32 5.99 -2.27
CA LEU A 318 -5.19 4.88 -2.63
C LEU A 318 -6.66 5.25 -2.39
N PRO A 319 -7.61 4.72 -3.17
CA PRO A 319 -7.47 3.84 -4.33
C PRO A 319 -7.62 4.61 -5.67
N SER A 320 -7.59 5.95 -5.64
CA SER A 320 -7.79 6.79 -6.82
C SER A 320 -7.07 8.14 -6.70
N PRO A 321 -6.70 8.81 -7.81
CA PRO A 321 -5.92 10.04 -7.81
C PRO A 321 -6.76 11.30 -7.49
N ARG A 322 -7.35 11.37 -6.30
CA ARG A 322 -8.20 12.51 -5.89
C ARG A 322 -7.41 13.76 -5.52
N CYS A 323 -6.30 13.55 -4.79
CA CYS A 323 -5.44 14.62 -4.29
C CYS A 323 -4.10 14.63 -5.01
N TYR A 324 -3.49 13.46 -5.24
CA TYR A 324 -2.18 13.32 -5.89
C TYR A 324 -2.24 13.34 -7.43
N GLY A 325 -3.43 13.48 -8.01
CA GLY A 325 -3.62 13.69 -9.44
C GLY A 325 -3.43 15.14 -9.87
N GLU A 326 -4.36 15.65 -10.66
CA GLU A 326 -4.31 17.01 -11.21
C GLU A 326 -4.20 18.11 -10.15
N PRO A 327 -4.89 18.02 -8.95
CA PRO A 327 -4.75 19.04 -7.92
C PRO A 327 -3.31 19.25 -7.45
N LEU A 328 -2.54 18.16 -7.29
CA LEU A 328 -1.12 18.22 -6.94
C LEU A 328 -0.27 18.83 -8.05
N ILE A 329 -0.49 18.40 -9.30
CA ILE A 329 0.27 18.88 -10.47
C ILE A 329 0.10 20.39 -10.63
N GLU A 330 -1.15 20.89 -10.56
CA GLU A 330 -1.45 22.31 -10.68
C GLU A 330 -0.80 23.13 -9.55
N ALA A 331 -0.89 22.66 -8.31
CA ALA A 331 -0.30 23.34 -7.16
C ALA A 331 1.24 23.39 -7.21
N VAL A 332 1.90 22.32 -7.71
CA VAL A 332 3.36 22.34 -7.93
C VAL A 332 3.73 23.33 -9.04
N LYS A 333 3.00 23.34 -10.16
CA LYS A 333 3.24 24.28 -11.26
C LYS A 333 3.00 25.75 -10.84
N ALA A 334 2.07 25.99 -9.93
CA ALA A 334 1.82 27.30 -9.34
C ALA A 334 2.89 27.72 -8.32
N GLY A 335 3.78 26.80 -7.90
CA GLY A 335 4.79 27.05 -6.86
C GLY A 335 4.25 27.02 -5.44
N GLU A 336 3.04 26.52 -5.24
CA GLU A 336 2.39 26.38 -3.92
C GLU A 336 2.92 25.16 -3.16
N ILE A 337 3.31 24.08 -3.89
CA ILE A 337 3.89 22.87 -3.35
C ILE A 337 5.29 22.68 -3.95
N PRO A 338 6.34 22.46 -3.13
CA PRO A 338 7.68 22.16 -3.63
C PRO A 338 7.71 20.84 -4.41
N GLU A 339 8.22 20.84 -5.65
CA GLU A 339 8.38 19.60 -6.45
C GLU A 339 9.26 18.57 -5.74
N SER A 340 10.18 19.00 -4.88
CA SER A 340 11.04 18.09 -4.08
C SER A 340 10.26 17.11 -3.18
N LEU A 341 9.03 17.43 -2.77
CA LEU A 341 8.16 16.49 -2.04
C LEU A 341 7.68 15.38 -2.97
N VAL A 342 7.33 15.72 -4.21
CA VAL A 342 6.96 14.75 -5.25
C VAL A 342 8.17 13.86 -5.59
N ASP A 343 9.36 14.45 -5.77
CA ASP A 343 10.60 13.73 -6.04
C ASP A 343 10.91 12.70 -4.95
N LEU A 344 10.76 13.10 -3.69
CA LEU A 344 11.03 12.23 -2.54
C LEU A 344 10.07 11.04 -2.49
N ALA A 345 8.77 11.26 -2.69
CA ALA A 345 7.77 10.21 -2.72
C ALA A 345 7.97 9.29 -3.94
N ALA A 346 8.15 9.87 -5.14
CA ALA A 346 8.39 9.11 -6.37
C ALA A 346 9.65 8.24 -6.27
N ARG A 347 10.71 8.77 -5.65
CA ARG A 347 11.95 8.01 -5.41
C ARG A 347 11.70 6.74 -4.59
N ARG A 348 10.90 6.82 -3.52
CA ARG A 348 10.56 5.66 -2.66
C ARG A 348 9.73 4.63 -3.41
N VAL A 349 8.72 5.07 -4.16
CA VAL A 349 7.89 4.18 -4.97
C VAL A 349 8.71 3.48 -6.07
N LEU A 350 9.59 4.22 -6.75
CA LEU A 350 10.44 3.66 -7.79
C LEU A 350 11.51 2.71 -7.21
N LEU A 351 12.01 2.97 -6.00
CA LEU A 351 12.89 2.03 -5.30
C LEU A 351 12.17 0.70 -5.04
N GLN A 352 10.94 0.73 -4.52
CA GLN A 352 10.14 -0.48 -4.34
C GLN A 352 9.92 -1.21 -5.67
N LYS A 353 9.59 -0.50 -6.76
CA LYS A 353 9.46 -1.10 -8.09
C LYS A 353 10.78 -1.73 -8.56
N CYS A 354 11.90 -1.07 -8.31
CA CYS A 354 13.22 -1.60 -8.65
C CYS A 354 13.55 -2.88 -7.89
N GLU A 355 13.30 -2.90 -6.58
CA GLU A 355 13.50 -4.07 -5.71
C GLU A 355 12.59 -5.25 -6.06
N LEU A 356 11.42 -4.98 -6.63
CA LEU A 356 10.50 -5.99 -7.18
C LEU A 356 10.89 -6.47 -8.59
N GLY A 357 11.97 -5.94 -9.17
CA GLY A 357 12.39 -6.27 -10.53
C GLY A 357 11.54 -5.62 -11.63
N LEU A 358 10.57 -4.77 -11.27
CA LEU A 358 9.64 -4.14 -12.24
C LEU A 358 10.31 -3.13 -13.19
N LEU A 359 11.56 -2.75 -12.92
CA LEU A 359 12.36 -1.88 -13.79
C LEU A 359 13.35 -2.66 -14.67
N ASP A 360 13.39 -3.98 -14.57
CA ASP A 360 14.32 -4.80 -15.32
C ASP A 360 13.87 -4.93 -16.78
N GLU A 361 14.83 -5.01 -17.71
CA GLU A 361 14.52 -5.03 -19.13
C GLU A 361 13.80 -6.30 -19.58
N ASP A 362 14.05 -7.40 -18.88
CA ASP A 362 13.47 -8.73 -19.14
C ASP A 362 12.21 -9.03 -18.33
N TRP A 363 11.75 -8.08 -17.50
CA TRP A 363 10.49 -8.27 -16.76
C TRP A 363 9.29 -8.38 -17.69
N THR A 364 8.45 -9.37 -17.43
CA THR A 364 7.20 -9.58 -18.14
C THR A 364 6.01 -9.62 -17.20
N PRO A 365 4.81 -9.21 -17.64
CA PRO A 365 3.62 -9.20 -16.81
C PRO A 365 3.02 -10.59 -16.51
N GLU A 366 3.51 -11.62 -17.18
CA GLU A 366 3.12 -12.99 -16.93
C GLU A 366 3.89 -13.54 -15.73
N PRO A 367 3.22 -14.13 -14.72
CA PRO A 367 3.93 -14.76 -13.62
C PRO A 367 4.80 -15.93 -14.13
N ALA A 368 6.00 -16.07 -13.54
CA ALA A 368 6.95 -17.12 -13.94
C ALA A 368 6.40 -18.54 -13.77
N THR A 369 5.51 -18.72 -12.79
CA THR A 369 4.81 -19.99 -12.53
C THR A 369 3.33 -19.67 -12.40
N PRO A 370 2.55 -19.81 -13.49
CA PRO A 370 1.11 -19.57 -13.42
C PRO A 370 0.44 -20.54 -12.46
N ALA A 371 -0.47 -20.03 -11.64
CA ALA A 371 -1.30 -20.87 -10.80
C ALA A 371 -2.18 -21.79 -11.64
N ALA A 372 -2.06 -23.07 -11.40
CA ALA A 372 -3.04 -24.04 -11.89
C ALA A 372 -4.22 -24.17 -10.91
N ASP A 373 -3.94 -23.97 -9.62
CA ASP A 373 -4.88 -24.05 -8.50
C ASP A 373 -4.30 -23.21 -7.35
N LEU A 374 -5.17 -22.56 -6.54
CA LEU A 374 -4.80 -21.82 -5.33
C LEU A 374 -5.24 -22.56 -4.05
N ASP A 375 -5.59 -23.85 -4.14
CA ASP A 375 -5.95 -24.71 -3.00
C ASP A 375 -4.70 -25.29 -2.30
#